data_c75ed62a205db15c2b8a017592d1e078
#
_entry.id   c75ed62a205db15c2b8a017592d1e078
#
_cell.length_a   1.000
_cell.length_b   1.000
_cell.length_c   1.000
_cell.angle_alpha   90.00
_cell.angle_beta   90.00
_cell.angle_gamma   90.00
#
_symmetry.space_group_name_H-M   'P 1'
#
loop_
_entity.id
_entity.type
_entity.pdbx_description
1 polymer ?
#
loop_
_entity_poly.entity_id
_entity_poly.type
_entity_poly.pdbx_seq_one_letter_code
_entity_poly.pdbx_strand_id
1 'polypeptide(L)'
;MDYYNYHRRKSSIVQIGNTPLGGEYPVRIQSMTNTSTLDTVASVDQCIRIIQAGADYVRLTAQGVREAENLGEIKRELIARGYTTPLVADIHFNPKAADAAAYTVDKVRINPGNFVDSARTFKQLSYTDEEYTAELQKLKERFIPFLNICKEQHTAIRLGVNHGSLSDRIMSRYGDTPEGMVESCMEFLRICRSENFDNVVISIKASNTVVMVRTVRLLIETMESEGMNYPLHLGVTEAGDGEDGRIKSAVGIGTLLADGIGDTIRVSLSEAPEAEIPVACKLVNYITARTGHKPITAPDVSLEQMAARERESCNCIGGNQQPVVIVEGEPQTGTRADFYYTHDRAVGGDIRSIVDFAHYHGENDTYPLFQMHELSALKSTPATVRFLQADTADLSEELIGELSQESGIVLILSARHTNPVGDLRAALARLTAANCKLPVVFMAEYEEKESEDLQVKAGADFGPFLLDNLIDGIFLRNNGNISSQRLTDYMFTILQAARKRFSKTEYISCPSCGRTMFDLQTTIARVKAATSHLTGLKIGIMGCIVNGPGEMADADYGYVGAGRDKVSLYKGKECIEKNIPEEMAIEKLIALIKAHGDWSDPS
;
A
#
# COMPACT_ATOMS: atom_id res chain seq x y z
N MET A 1 17.80 6.02 8.34
CA MET A 1 17.50 6.10 6.88
C MET A 1 17.70 7.52 6.38
N ASP A 2 18.16 7.72 5.12
CA ASP A 2 18.20 9.04 4.47
C ASP A 2 16.90 9.22 3.69
N TYR A 3 16.01 10.11 4.14
CA TYR A 3 14.72 10.38 3.49
C TYR A 3 14.79 11.42 2.38
N TYR A 4 15.93 12.01 2.15
CA TYR A 4 16.16 13.04 1.15
C TYR A 4 16.86 12.50 -0.10
N ASN A 5 17.87 11.66 0.09
CA ASN A 5 18.63 11.09 -1.00
C ASN A 5 18.25 9.62 -1.21
N TYR A 6 17.86 9.30 -2.45
CA TYR A 6 17.45 7.95 -2.78
C TYR A 6 18.62 6.99 -2.84
N HIS A 7 18.69 6.11 -1.86
CA HIS A 7 19.62 4.98 -1.79
C HIS A 7 18.87 3.73 -1.34
N ARG A 8 19.02 2.65 -2.09
CA ARG A 8 18.44 1.38 -1.63
C ARG A 8 19.16 0.91 -0.36
N ARG A 9 18.34 0.52 0.63
CA ARG A 9 18.82 -0.13 1.85
C ARG A 9 19.61 -1.39 1.50
N LYS A 10 20.83 -1.54 2.01
CA LYS A 10 21.62 -2.75 1.82
C LYS A 10 21.05 -3.87 2.71
N SER A 11 20.47 -4.87 2.09
CA SER A 11 20.02 -6.09 2.74
C SER A 11 21.00 -7.23 2.50
N SER A 12 20.89 -8.31 3.29
CA SER A 12 21.62 -9.56 3.02
C SER A 12 21.16 -10.17 1.70
N ILE A 13 22.06 -10.91 1.05
CA ILE A 13 21.72 -11.64 -0.18
C ILE A 13 21.04 -12.96 0.19
N VAL A 14 19.90 -13.22 -0.42
CA VAL A 14 19.16 -14.49 -0.30
C VAL A 14 19.15 -15.21 -1.64
N GLN A 15 19.61 -16.45 -1.63
CA GLN A 15 19.61 -17.29 -2.82
C GLN A 15 18.25 -17.99 -2.98
N ILE A 16 17.59 -17.79 -4.11
CA ILE A 16 16.30 -18.42 -4.45
C ILE A 16 16.43 -19.07 -5.81
N GLY A 17 16.65 -20.37 -5.85
CA GLY A 17 16.99 -21.06 -7.08
C GLY A 17 18.17 -20.38 -7.80
N ASN A 18 17.98 -20.02 -9.05
CA ASN A 18 18.95 -19.30 -9.88
C ASN A 18 18.77 -17.76 -9.87
N THR A 19 17.84 -17.24 -9.09
CA THR A 19 17.48 -15.81 -9.08
C THR A 19 17.63 -15.22 -7.68
N PRO A 20 18.83 -14.74 -7.29
CA PRO A 20 19.08 -14.13 -5.98
C PRO A 20 18.40 -12.76 -5.85
N LEU A 21 18.15 -12.34 -4.61
CA LEU A 21 17.65 -11.02 -4.27
C LEU A 21 18.41 -10.43 -3.06
N GLY A 22 18.21 -9.14 -2.80
CA GLY A 22 18.95 -8.41 -1.75
C GLY A 22 20.28 -7.85 -2.23
N GLY A 23 21.03 -7.21 -1.34
CA GLY A 23 22.29 -6.57 -1.71
C GLY A 23 22.15 -5.58 -2.87
N GLU A 24 22.97 -5.75 -3.90
CA GLU A 24 22.95 -4.91 -5.11
C GLU A 24 22.06 -5.48 -6.24
N TYR A 25 21.42 -6.63 -6.03
CA TYR A 25 20.52 -7.20 -7.04
C TYR A 25 19.29 -6.30 -7.27
N PRO A 26 18.70 -6.28 -8.49
CA PRO A 26 17.53 -5.47 -8.77
C PRO A 26 16.33 -5.89 -7.91
N VAL A 27 15.39 -4.98 -7.73
CA VAL A 27 14.11 -5.29 -7.08
C VAL A 27 13.37 -6.33 -7.93
N ARG A 28 13.04 -7.47 -7.34
CA ARG A 28 12.41 -8.60 -8.02
C ARG A 28 10.89 -8.49 -8.04
N ILE A 29 10.30 -8.90 -9.14
CA ILE A 29 8.84 -8.90 -9.35
C ILE A 29 8.29 -10.30 -9.14
N GLN A 30 7.27 -10.41 -8.28
CA GLN A 30 6.57 -11.67 -8.02
C GLN A 30 5.08 -11.54 -8.30
N SER A 31 4.46 -12.57 -8.88
CA SER A 31 3.01 -12.75 -8.88
C SER A 31 2.62 -14.14 -8.38
N MET A 32 1.33 -14.45 -8.37
CA MET A 32 0.79 -15.66 -7.78
C MET A 32 -0.32 -16.24 -8.64
N THR A 33 -0.30 -17.55 -8.87
CA THR A 33 -1.38 -18.24 -9.59
C THR A 33 -2.69 -18.23 -8.80
N ASN A 34 -3.80 -18.31 -9.54
CA ASN A 34 -5.13 -18.52 -8.98
C ASN A 34 -5.77 -19.86 -9.39
N THR A 35 -5.03 -20.69 -10.12
CA THR A 35 -5.43 -22.07 -10.43
C THR A 35 -5.34 -22.98 -9.21
N SER A 36 -6.07 -24.10 -9.23
CA SER A 36 -5.87 -25.16 -8.26
C SER A 36 -4.48 -25.79 -8.43
N THR A 37 -3.68 -25.81 -7.39
CA THR A 37 -2.34 -26.41 -7.45
C THR A 37 -2.36 -27.92 -7.75
N LEU A 38 -3.49 -28.61 -7.54
CA LEU A 38 -3.68 -30.02 -7.93
C LEU A 38 -3.97 -30.19 -9.42
N ASP A 39 -4.33 -29.12 -10.13
CA ASP A 39 -4.41 -29.11 -11.60
C ASP A 39 -3.05 -28.67 -12.17
N THR A 40 -2.20 -29.67 -12.43
CA THR A 40 -0.84 -29.45 -12.92
C THR A 40 -0.83 -28.70 -14.24
N VAL A 41 -1.70 -29.07 -15.19
CA VAL A 41 -1.72 -28.49 -16.53
C VAL A 41 -2.11 -27.01 -16.48
N ALA A 42 -3.23 -26.69 -15.84
CA ALA A 42 -3.69 -25.31 -15.69
C ALA A 42 -2.69 -24.44 -14.92
N SER A 43 -2.05 -25.00 -13.89
CA SER A 43 -1.05 -24.28 -13.08
C SER A 43 0.24 -24.00 -13.87
N VAL A 44 0.73 -24.96 -14.65
CA VAL A 44 1.89 -24.78 -15.54
C VAL A 44 1.61 -23.70 -16.58
N ASP A 45 0.47 -23.77 -17.25
CA ASP A 45 0.10 -22.79 -18.29
C ASP A 45 -0.04 -21.37 -17.70
N GLN A 46 -0.59 -21.24 -16.50
CA GLN A 46 -0.66 -19.95 -15.84
C GLN A 46 0.71 -19.45 -15.36
N CYS A 47 1.56 -20.32 -14.82
CA CYS A 47 2.94 -19.96 -14.49
C CYS A 47 3.68 -19.43 -15.72
N ILE A 48 3.54 -20.07 -16.88
CA ILE A 48 4.16 -19.63 -18.13
C ILE A 48 3.68 -18.20 -18.50
N ARG A 49 2.38 -17.92 -18.44
CA ARG A 49 1.86 -16.57 -18.72
C ARG A 49 2.45 -15.52 -17.77
N ILE A 50 2.51 -15.82 -16.48
CA ILE A 50 3.10 -14.94 -15.46
C ILE A 50 4.59 -14.71 -15.73
N ILE A 51 5.35 -15.76 -16.08
CA ILE A 51 6.78 -15.66 -16.41
C ILE A 51 7.00 -14.83 -17.69
N GLN A 52 6.19 -15.07 -18.73
CA GLN A 52 6.26 -14.34 -19.99
C GLN A 52 5.90 -12.85 -19.82
N ALA A 53 5.06 -12.52 -18.84
CA ALA A 53 4.78 -11.14 -18.48
C ALA A 53 5.97 -10.44 -17.78
N GLY A 54 6.99 -11.19 -17.33
CA GLY A 54 8.23 -10.65 -16.75
C GLY A 54 8.42 -10.89 -15.25
N ALA A 55 7.72 -11.86 -14.64
CA ALA A 55 7.91 -12.21 -13.24
C ALA A 55 9.26 -12.91 -12.99
N ASP A 56 9.97 -12.49 -11.93
CA ASP A 56 11.18 -13.15 -11.42
C ASP A 56 10.86 -14.38 -10.57
N TYR A 57 9.69 -14.39 -9.92
CA TYR A 57 9.21 -15.50 -9.07
C TYR A 57 7.72 -15.75 -9.31
N VAL A 58 7.32 -17.01 -9.28
CA VAL A 58 5.89 -17.39 -9.33
C VAL A 58 5.51 -18.12 -8.04
N ARG A 59 4.44 -17.64 -7.37
CA ARG A 59 3.94 -18.21 -6.13
C ARG A 59 2.68 -19.02 -6.38
N LEU A 60 2.61 -20.22 -5.79
CA LEU A 60 1.45 -21.10 -5.81
C LEU A 60 1.03 -21.45 -4.38
N THR A 61 -0.28 -21.65 -4.16
CA THR A 61 -0.78 -22.09 -2.85
C THR A 61 -0.51 -23.58 -2.63
N ALA A 62 -0.20 -23.97 -1.38
CA ALA A 62 -0.21 -25.35 -0.99
C ALA A 62 -0.91 -25.49 0.37
N GLN A 63 -2.14 -25.98 0.36
CA GLN A 63 -2.99 -26.12 1.56
C GLN A 63 -2.63 -27.39 2.34
N GLY A 64 -2.12 -28.39 1.66
CA GLY A 64 -1.76 -29.67 2.22
C GLY A 64 -0.51 -30.29 1.59
N VAL A 65 -0.13 -31.45 2.08
CA VAL A 65 1.04 -32.20 1.59
C VAL A 65 0.89 -32.57 0.12
N ARG A 66 -0.31 -32.92 -0.33
CA ARG A 66 -0.56 -33.31 -1.74
C ARG A 66 -0.29 -32.16 -2.71
N GLU A 67 -0.74 -30.95 -2.36
CA GLU A 67 -0.44 -29.75 -3.16
C GLU A 67 1.06 -29.43 -3.14
N ALA A 68 1.70 -29.56 -1.97
CA ALA A 68 3.14 -29.35 -1.82
C ALA A 68 3.97 -30.33 -2.67
N GLU A 69 3.58 -31.59 -2.71
CA GLU A 69 4.19 -32.61 -3.58
C GLU A 69 3.96 -32.31 -5.07
N ASN A 70 2.72 -31.87 -5.43
CA ASN A 70 2.39 -31.55 -6.82
C ASN A 70 3.14 -30.31 -7.34
N LEU A 71 3.61 -29.41 -6.47
CA LEU A 71 4.52 -28.32 -6.87
C LEU A 71 5.81 -28.88 -7.52
N GLY A 72 6.27 -30.06 -7.10
CA GLY A 72 7.40 -30.74 -7.73
C GLY A 72 7.10 -31.19 -9.16
N GLU A 73 5.87 -31.67 -9.43
CA GLU A 73 5.42 -32.02 -10.80
C GLU A 73 5.33 -30.76 -11.67
N ILE A 74 4.71 -29.68 -11.14
CA ILE A 74 4.62 -28.40 -11.85
C ILE A 74 6.02 -27.87 -12.19
N LYS A 75 6.97 -27.92 -11.25
CA LYS A 75 8.34 -27.46 -11.47
C LYS A 75 9.05 -28.31 -12.55
N ARG A 76 8.89 -29.64 -12.51
CA ARG A 76 9.47 -30.53 -13.52
C ARG A 76 8.93 -30.26 -14.93
N GLU A 77 7.62 -30.04 -15.04
CA GLU A 77 6.98 -29.73 -16.32
C GLU A 77 7.42 -28.36 -16.85
N LEU A 78 7.55 -27.35 -16.00
CA LEU A 78 8.09 -26.03 -16.38
C LEU A 78 9.52 -26.15 -16.90
N ILE A 79 10.38 -26.88 -16.21
CA ILE A 79 11.77 -27.13 -16.64
C ILE A 79 11.79 -27.87 -17.98
N ALA A 80 10.94 -28.88 -18.17
CA ALA A 80 10.83 -29.61 -19.45
C ALA A 80 10.42 -28.69 -20.60
N ARG A 81 9.64 -27.62 -20.33
CA ARG A 81 9.26 -26.60 -21.31
C ARG A 81 10.27 -25.44 -21.41
N GLY A 82 11.41 -25.51 -20.73
CA GLY A 82 12.49 -24.52 -20.79
C GLY A 82 12.36 -23.33 -19.83
N TYR A 83 11.48 -23.39 -18.83
CA TYR A 83 11.29 -22.35 -17.82
C TYR A 83 11.96 -22.76 -16.52
N THR A 84 12.91 -21.92 -16.04
CA THR A 84 13.68 -22.16 -14.81
C THR A 84 13.40 -21.12 -13.71
N THR A 85 12.36 -20.32 -13.88
CA THR A 85 11.94 -19.32 -12.91
C THR A 85 11.60 -19.97 -11.57
N PRO A 86 12.19 -19.49 -10.44
CA PRO A 86 11.97 -20.10 -9.13
C PRO A 86 10.50 -20.07 -8.70
N LEU A 87 10.06 -21.19 -8.12
CA LEU A 87 8.72 -21.33 -7.56
C LEU A 87 8.71 -21.05 -6.05
N VAL A 88 7.60 -20.49 -5.59
CA VAL A 88 7.35 -20.17 -4.18
C VAL A 88 6.09 -20.87 -3.69
N ALA A 89 6.20 -21.72 -2.68
CA ALA A 89 5.04 -22.31 -2.02
C ALA A 89 4.46 -21.36 -0.98
N ASP A 90 3.13 -21.18 -1.00
CA ASP A 90 2.40 -20.38 -0.01
C ASP A 90 1.65 -21.29 0.97
N ILE A 91 2.22 -21.43 2.17
CA ILE A 91 1.74 -22.36 3.19
C ILE A 91 1.00 -21.58 4.29
N HIS A 92 -0.17 -22.10 4.66
CA HIS A 92 -0.96 -21.63 5.80
C HIS A 92 -1.44 -22.82 6.65
N PHE A 93 -1.42 -22.69 7.97
CA PHE A 93 -1.98 -23.63 8.96
C PHE A 93 -1.45 -25.06 8.94
N ASN A 94 -0.57 -25.43 8.02
CA ASN A 94 -0.12 -26.81 7.86
C ASN A 94 1.41 -26.92 7.81
N PRO A 95 2.09 -27.05 8.96
CA PRO A 95 3.54 -27.21 8.99
C PRO A 95 4.09 -28.39 8.19
N LYS A 96 3.34 -29.51 8.09
CA LYS A 96 3.76 -30.67 7.29
C LYS A 96 3.78 -30.38 5.80
N ALA A 97 2.88 -29.50 5.34
CA ALA A 97 2.92 -29.03 3.95
C ALA A 97 4.16 -28.14 3.70
N ALA A 98 4.61 -27.37 4.69
CA ALA A 98 5.86 -26.60 4.59
C ALA A 98 7.08 -27.52 4.48
N ASP A 99 7.14 -28.57 5.30
CA ASP A 99 8.20 -29.57 5.23
C ASP A 99 8.26 -30.22 3.83
N ALA A 100 7.11 -30.68 3.30
CA ALA A 100 7.02 -31.28 1.98
C ALA A 100 7.40 -30.27 0.86
N ALA A 101 6.93 -29.03 0.95
CA ALA A 101 7.24 -28.00 -0.03
C ALA A 101 8.73 -27.66 -0.08
N ALA A 102 9.44 -27.72 1.04
CA ALA A 102 10.88 -27.44 1.08
C ALA A 102 11.71 -28.40 0.20
N TYR A 103 11.21 -29.59 -0.09
CA TYR A 103 11.85 -30.54 -1.03
C TYR A 103 11.52 -30.26 -2.50
N THR A 104 10.52 -29.42 -2.81
CA THR A 104 9.97 -29.31 -4.16
C THR A 104 10.17 -27.94 -4.80
N VAL A 105 10.23 -26.87 -4.01
CA VAL A 105 10.32 -25.48 -4.50
C VAL A 105 11.57 -24.77 -4.02
N ASP A 106 11.82 -23.57 -4.56
CA ASP A 106 13.01 -22.77 -4.26
C ASP A 106 12.83 -21.87 -3.04
N LYS A 107 11.56 -21.55 -2.70
CA LYS A 107 11.22 -20.75 -1.52
C LYS A 107 9.89 -21.20 -0.93
N VAL A 108 9.83 -21.30 0.40
CA VAL A 108 8.60 -21.58 1.14
C VAL A 108 8.18 -20.36 1.93
N ARG A 109 6.97 -19.86 1.73
CA ARG A 109 6.37 -18.84 2.58
C ARG A 109 5.57 -19.50 3.69
N ILE A 110 5.88 -19.13 4.91
CA ILE A 110 5.10 -19.45 6.10
C ILE A 110 4.55 -18.17 6.74
N ASN A 111 3.44 -18.30 7.47
CA ASN A 111 2.88 -17.19 8.25
C ASN A 111 3.18 -17.42 9.73
N PRO A 112 4.01 -16.58 10.37
CA PRO A 112 4.31 -16.66 11.80
C PRO A 112 3.07 -16.78 12.69
N GLY A 113 1.98 -16.09 12.34
CA GLY A 113 0.75 -16.08 13.14
C GLY A 113 -0.05 -17.37 13.13
N ASN A 114 0.27 -18.35 12.24
CA ASN A 114 -0.49 -19.62 12.14
C ASN A 114 0.37 -20.84 11.77
N PHE A 115 1.68 -20.73 11.89
CA PHE A 115 2.59 -21.84 11.55
C PHE A 115 2.65 -22.91 12.65
N VAL A 116 2.70 -22.50 13.91
CA VAL A 116 2.78 -23.40 15.08
C VAL A 116 1.56 -23.28 15.96
N ASP A 117 1.08 -22.05 16.15
CA ASP A 117 -0.07 -21.77 17.00
C ASP A 117 -1.33 -22.42 16.42
N SER A 118 -2.18 -22.97 17.29
CA SER A 118 -3.47 -23.53 16.90
C SER A 118 -4.33 -22.49 16.21
N ALA A 119 -5.29 -22.93 15.41
CA ALA A 119 -6.21 -22.07 14.70
C ALA A 119 -6.77 -20.97 15.62
N ARG A 120 -6.70 -19.75 15.16
CA ARG A 120 -7.13 -18.53 15.84
C ARG A 120 -8.56 -18.70 16.39
N THR A 121 -8.71 -18.56 17.69
CA THR A 121 -10.02 -18.71 18.33
C THR A 121 -10.79 -17.41 18.44
N PHE A 122 -10.14 -16.25 18.19
CA PHE A 122 -10.66 -14.89 18.40
C PHE A 122 -11.15 -14.64 19.84
N LYS A 123 -10.76 -15.52 20.79
CA LYS A 123 -11.01 -15.31 22.20
C LYS A 123 -9.92 -14.42 22.77
N GLN A 124 -10.31 -13.56 23.69
CA GLN A 124 -9.34 -12.79 24.45
C GLN A 124 -8.68 -13.74 25.45
N LEU A 125 -7.48 -14.21 25.10
CA LEU A 125 -6.65 -15.06 25.95
C LEU A 125 -5.65 -14.16 26.68
N SER A 126 -5.32 -14.48 27.91
CA SER A 126 -4.22 -13.87 28.64
C SER A 126 -3.14 -14.92 28.86
N TYR A 127 -1.88 -14.55 28.63
CA TYR A 127 -0.73 -15.41 28.86
C TYR A 127 0.14 -14.80 29.97
N THR A 128 0.52 -15.65 30.97
CA THR A 128 1.58 -15.28 31.89
C THR A 128 2.94 -15.29 31.18
N ASP A 129 3.98 -14.75 31.80
CA ASP A 129 5.33 -14.79 31.20
C ASP A 129 5.86 -16.21 31.05
N GLU A 130 5.53 -17.10 32.00
CA GLU A 130 5.87 -18.52 31.94
C GLU A 130 5.16 -19.23 30.79
N GLU A 131 3.86 -19.00 30.63
CA GLU A 131 3.06 -19.55 29.53
C GLU A 131 3.56 -19.05 28.18
N TYR A 132 3.85 -17.75 28.07
CA TYR A 132 4.42 -17.17 26.86
C TYR A 132 5.77 -17.79 26.49
N THR A 133 6.64 -17.99 27.48
CA THR A 133 7.95 -18.63 27.29
C THR A 133 7.80 -20.09 26.87
N ALA A 134 6.84 -20.81 27.44
CA ALA A 134 6.55 -22.21 27.05
C ALA A 134 6.06 -22.29 25.58
N GLU A 135 5.24 -21.36 25.13
CA GLU A 135 4.80 -21.31 23.72
C GLU A 135 5.98 -20.97 22.77
N LEU A 136 6.90 -20.09 23.17
CA LEU A 136 8.14 -19.84 22.40
C LEU A 136 9.01 -21.10 22.29
N GLN A 137 9.04 -21.94 23.32
CA GLN A 137 9.77 -23.21 23.27
C GLN A 137 9.13 -24.18 22.27
N LYS A 138 7.80 -24.31 22.27
CA LYS A 138 7.08 -25.11 21.26
C LYS A 138 7.33 -24.61 19.84
N LEU A 139 7.38 -23.27 19.66
CA LEU A 139 7.73 -22.67 18.38
C LEU A 139 9.11 -23.14 17.92
N LYS A 140 10.13 -23.09 18.78
CA LYS A 140 11.48 -23.59 18.46
C LYS A 140 11.49 -25.07 18.09
N GLU A 141 10.83 -25.91 18.88
CA GLU A 141 10.76 -27.36 18.68
C GLU A 141 10.15 -27.73 17.31
N ARG A 142 9.21 -26.92 16.81
CA ARG A 142 8.58 -27.16 15.51
C ARG A 142 9.31 -26.49 14.36
N PHE A 143 9.87 -25.30 14.57
CA PHE A 143 10.49 -24.49 13.52
C PHE A 143 11.90 -24.97 13.16
N ILE A 144 12.72 -25.35 14.13
CA ILE A 144 14.09 -25.82 13.91
C ILE A 144 14.17 -27.04 12.98
N PRO A 145 13.35 -28.10 13.12
CA PRO A 145 13.33 -29.20 12.14
C PRO A 145 13.06 -28.74 10.71
N PHE A 146 12.11 -27.80 10.52
CA PHE A 146 11.84 -27.22 9.20
C PHE A 146 13.03 -26.42 8.65
N LEU A 147 13.71 -25.62 9.50
CA LEU A 147 14.93 -24.93 9.11
C LEU A 147 16.03 -25.89 8.64
N ASN A 148 16.16 -27.05 9.30
CA ASN A 148 17.14 -28.06 8.91
C ASN A 148 16.85 -28.64 7.52
N ILE A 149 15.59 -28.92 7.21
CA ILE A 149 15.18 -29.32 5.85
C ILE A 149 15.55 -28.23 4.85
N CYS A 150 15.25 -26.97 5.15
CA CYS A 150 15.56 -25.85 4.26
C CYS A 150 17.07 -25.68 4.05
N LYS A 151 17.90 -25.92 5.08
CA LYS A 151 19.38 -25.93 4.95
C LYS A 151 19.83 -27.02 3.99
N GLU A 152 19.36 -28.26 4.19
CA GLU A 152 19.73 -29.41 3.37
C GLU A 152 19.31 -29.25 1.91
N GLN A 153 18.13 -28.68 1.67
CA GLN A 153 17.56 -28.49 0.33
C GLN A 153 17.96 -27.15 -0.32
N HIS A 154 18.70 -26.29 0.37
CA HIS A 154 19.01 -24.91 -0.06
C HIS A 154 17.77 -24.07 -0.37
N THR A 155 16.66 -24.34 0.32
CA THR A 155 15.38 -23.67 0.13
C THR A 155 15.33 -22.41 0.98
N ALA A 156 15.00 -21.28 0.36
CA ALA A 156 14.78 -20.03 1.08
C ALA A 156 13.45 -20.03 1.83
N ILE A 157 13.37 -19.24 2.89
CA ILE A 157 12.12 -19.06 3.65
C ILE A 157 11.65 -17.62 3.48
N ARG A 158 10.33 -17.41 3.34
CA ARG A 158 9.72 -16.11 3.55
C ARG A 158 8.82 -16.14 4.79
N LEU A 159 9.17 -15.32 5.76
CA LEU A 159 8.32 -15.01 6.91
C LEU A 159 7.31 -13.96 6.48
N GLY A 160 6.05 -14.35 6.33
CA GLY A 160 5.00 -13.48 5.79
C GLY A 160 3.93 -13.18 6.83
N VAL A 161 4.07 -12.05 7.54
CA VAL A 161 3.10 -11.56 8.52
C VAL A 161 2.03 -10.73 7.81
N ASN A 162 0.76 -11.00 8.11
CA ASN A 162 -0.36 -10.22 7.63
C ASN A 162 -1.09 -9.58 8.83
N HIS A 163 -1.46 -8.32 8.71
CA HIS A 163 -2.39 -7.65 9.63
C HIS A 163 -3.67 -8.48 9.75
N GLY A 164 -4.21 -8.58 10.95
CA GLY A 164 -5.39 -9.40 11.20
C GLY A 164 -5.14 -10.91 11.28
N SER A 165 -3.90 -11.40 11.08
CA SER A 165 -3.55 -12.84 11.10
C SER A 165 -2.39 -13.14 12.05
N LEU A 166 -2.40 -12.53 13.24
CA LEU A 166 -1.44 -12.76 14.31
C LEU A 166 -1.88 -13.92 15.22
N SER A 167 -0.95 -14.58 15.90
CA SER A 167 -1.27 -15.62 16.89
C SER A 167 -1.97 -15.04 18.12
N ASP A 168 -2.79 -15.84 18.81
CA ASP A 168 -3.48 -15.40 20.02
C ASP A 168 -2.49 -14.97 21.10
N ARG A 169 -1.30 -15.55 21.15
CA ARG A 169 -0.21 -15.18 22.05
C ARG A 169 0.30 -13.76 21.78
N ILE A 170 0.56 -13.42 20.53
CA ILE A 170 0.95 -12.06 20.14
C ILE A 170 -0.19 -11.08 20.39
N MET A 171 -1.43 -11.46 20.01
CA MET A 171 -2.61 -10.63 20.22
C MET A 171 -2.84 -10.29 21.69
N SER A 172 -2.59 -11.23 22.61
CA SER A 172 -2.78 -11.01 24.05
C SER A 172 -1.79 -9.99 24.64
N ARG A 173 -0.56 -9.94 24.12
CA ARG A 173 0.51 -9.11 24.66
C ARG A 173 0.66 -7.76 23.94
N TYR A 174 0.53 -7.74 22.63
CA TYR A 174 0.81 -6.59 21.77
C TYR A 174 -0.42 -6.05 21.03
N GLY A 175 -1.51 -6.84 20.95
CA GLY A 175 -2.66 -6.51 20.12
C GLY A 175 -2.40 -6.68 18.62
N ASP A 176 -3.38 -6.26 17.79
CA ASP A 176 -3.26 -6.20 16.32
C ASP A 176 -2.66 -4.85 15.90
N THR A 177 -1.42 -4.63 16.30
CA THR A 177 -0.69 -3.36 16.18
C THR A 177 0.57 -3.55 15.34
N PRO A 178 1.19 -2.46 14.85
CA PRO A 178 2.51 -2.53 14.21
C PRO A 178 3.55 -3.24 15.07
N GLU A 179 3.57 -2.97 16.38
CA GLU A 179 4.48 -3.59 17.35
C GLU A 179 4.24 -5.11 17.44
N GLY A 180 2.98 -5.55 17.46
CA GLY A 180 2.60 -6.97 17.46
C GLY A 180 3.00 -7.67 16.16
N MET A 181 2.83 -7.02 15.01
CA MET A 181 3.26 -7.56 13.72
C MET A 181 4.79 -7.70 13.64
N VAL A 182 5.52 -6.72 14.15
CA VAL A 182 6.99 -6.75 14.21
C VAL A 182 7.45 -7.89 15.12
N GLU A 183 6.94 -7.98 16.35
CA GLU A 183 7.35 -9.03 17.29
C GLU A 183 7.01 -10.42 16.77
N SER A 184 5.85 -10.60 16.14
CA SER A 184 5.49 -11.87 15.47
C SER A 184 6.54 -12.32 14.44
N CYS A 185 7.18 -11.38 13.76
CA CYS A 185 8.28 -11.66 12.83
C CYS A 185 9.60 -11.90 13.56
N MET A 186 9.94 -11.04 14.53
CA MET A 186 11.22 -11.04 15.23
C MET A 186 11.46 -12.31 16.04
N GLU A 187 10.41 -12.92 16.61
CA GLU A 187 10.53 -14.22 17.30
C GLU A 187 11.10 -15.29 16.37
N PHE A 188 10.62 -15.37 15.13
CA PHE A 188 11.15 -16.31 14.14
C PHE A 188 12.55 -15.94 13.66
N LEU A 189 12.83 -14.66 13.47
CA LEU A 189 14.16 -14.17 13.04
C LEU A 189 15.23 -14.47 14.08
N ARG A 190 14.94 -14.30 15.36
CA ARG A 190 15.87 -14.64 16.45
C ARG A 190 16.20 -16.15 16.45
N ILE A 191 15.23 -17.01 16.10
CA ILE A 191 15.47 -18.45 15.95
C ILE A 191 16.33 -18.69 14.70
N CYS A 192 16.02 -18.11 13.55
CA CYS A 192 16.83 -18.23 12.34
C CYS A 192 18.30 -17.87 12.61
N ARG A 193 18.52 -16.75 13.30
CA ARG A 193 19.86 -16.29 13.68
C ARG A 193 20.56 -17.26 14.63
N SER A 194 19.86 -17.78 15.66
CA SER A 194 20.44 -18.75 16.59
C SER A 194 20.83 -20.07 15.91
N GLU A 195 20.13 -20.43 14.85
CA GLU A 195 20.39 -21.61 14.03
C GLU A 195 21.34 -21.36 12.85
N ASN A 196 21.90 -20.15 12.69
CA ASN A 196 22.74 -19.76 11.55
C ASN A 196 22.03 -20.01 10.20
N PHE A 197 20.76 -19.58 10.09
CA PHE A 197 19.97 -19.66 8.88
C PHE A 197 19.65 -18.25 8.35
N ASP A 198 20.39 -17.83 7.33
CA ASP A 198 20.30 -16.46 6.78
C ASP A 198 19.51 -16.37 5.47
N ASN A 199 19.05 -17.52 4.92
CA ASN A 199 18.34 -17.55 3.65
C ASN A 199 16.84 -17.19 3.84
N VAL A 200 16.61 -16.00 4.43
CA VAL A 200 15.31 -15.51 4.88
C VAL A 200 14.92 -14.22 4.18
N VAL A 201 13.69 -14.17 3.66
CA VAL A 201 12.99 -12.97 3.17
C VAL A 201 11.84 -12.64 4.12
N ILE A 202 11.54 -11.39 4.32
CA ILE A 202 10.45 -10.98 5.21
C ILE A 202 9.38 -10.24 4.42
N SER A 203 8.13 -10.40 4.80
CA SER A 203 7.05 -9.52 4.34
C SER A 203 6.10 -9.18 5.47
N ILE A 204 5.79 -7.89 5.58
CA ILE A 204 4.70 -7.35 6.39
C ILE A 204 3.67 -6.81 5.42
N LYS A 205 2.43 -7.25 5.55
CA LYS A 205 1.34 -6.84 4.66
C LYS A 205 0.10 -6.44 5.44
N ALA A 206 -0.56 -5.40 4.96
CA ALA A 206 -1.86 -4.94 5.42
C ALA A 206 -2.66 -4.37 4.24
N SER A 207 -3.97 -4.35 4.35
CA SER A 207 -4.86 -3.61 3.44
C SER A 207 -4.83 -2.11 3.72
N ASN A 208 -4.54 -1.73 4.96
CA ASN A 208 -4.31 -0.36 5.38
C ASN A 208 -2.86 0.05 5.09
N THR A 209 -2.67 0.97 4.16
CA THR A 209 -1.35 1.45 3.71
C THR A 209 -0.56 2.15 4.80
N VAL A 210 -1.23 2.90 5.69
CA VAL A 210 -0.58 3.59 6.84
C VAL A 210 0.01 2.56 7.80
N VAL A 211 -0.78 1.53 8.16
CA VAL A 211 -0.32 0.43 9.03
C VAL A 211 0.85 -0.30 8.38
N MET A 212 0.74 -0.62 7.09
CA MET A 212 1.78 -1.36 6.37
C MET A 212 3.11 -0.59 6.33
N VAL A 213 3.10 0.69 5.94
CA VAL A 213 4.32 1.51 5.83
C VAL A 213 4.97 1.70 7.21
N ARG A 214 4.17 2.07 8.22
CA ARG A 214 4.66 2.24 9.60
C ARG A 214 5.29 0.96 10.14
N THR A 215 4.61 -0.18 9.94
CA THR A 215 5.10 -1.48 10.45
C THR A 215 6.41 -1.90 9.77
N VAL A 216 6.54 -1.69 8.45
CA VAL A 216 7.77 -2.03 7.73
C VAL A 216 8.94 -1.18 8.19
N ARG A 217 8.75 0.13 8.39
CA ARG A 217 9.78 1.02 8.95
C ARG A 217 10.20 0.59 10.36
N LEU A 218 9.24 0.32 11.23
CA LEU A 218 9.48 -0.17 12.60
C LEU A 218 10.22 -1.52 12.60
N LEU A 219 9.89 -2.42 11.69
CA LEU A 219 10.59 -3.70 11.54
C LEU A 219 12.07 -3.48 11.19
N ILE A 220 12.38 -2.55 10.26
CA ILE A 220 13.76 -2.25 9.89
C ILE A 220 14.54 -1.72 11.08
N GLU A 221 13.99 -0.75 11.81
CA GLU A 221 14.62 -0.19 13.01
C GLU A 221 14.89 -1.28 14.06
N THR A 222 13.91 -2.16 14.29
CA THR A 222 14.04 -3.28 15.22
C THR A 222 15.10 -4.29 14.76
N MET A 223 15.10 -4.66 13.49
CA MET A 223 16.13 -5.56 12.93
C MET A 223 17.53 -4.96 13.03
N GLU A 224 17.69 -3.69 12.68
CA GLU A 224 18.99 -3.00 12.74
C GLU A 224 19.50 -2.89 14.17
N SER A 225 18.63 -2.63 15.14
CA SER A 225 19.00 -2.61 16.57
C SER A 225 19.50 -3.96 17.09
N GLU A 226 19.03 -5.06 16.49
CA GLU A 226 19.48 -6.41 16.80
C GLU A 226 20.58 -6.92 15.83
N GLY A 227 21.10 -6.07 14.94
CA GLY A 227 22.17 -6.41 13.98
C GLY A 227 21.73 -7.34 12.86
N MET A 228 20.48 -7.22 12.40
CA MET A 228 19.89 -7.96 11.30
C MET A 228 19.59 -7.03 10.12
N ASN A 229 19.72 -7.53 8.88
CA ASN A 229 19.47 -6.75 7.67
C ASN A 229 18.81 -7.59 6.56
N TYR A 230 17.89 -8.46 6.92
CA TYR A 230 17.20 -9.33 5.95
C TYR A 230 16.44 -8.55 4.88
N PRO A 231 16.33 -9.10 3.63
CA PRO A 231 15.61 -8.48 2.54
C PRO A 231 14.10 -8.52 2.73
N LEU A 232 13.42 -7.54 2.14
CA LEU A 232 11.99 -7.31 2.30
C LEU A 232 11.21 -7.53 1.00
N HIS A 233 10.09 -8.24 1.11
CA HIS A 233 9.09 -8.38 0.07
C HIS A 233 7.89 -7.47 0.38
N LEU A 234 7.66 -6.47 -0.44
CA LEU A 234 6.60 -5.49 -0.25
C LEU A 234 5.31 -5.89 -0.95
N GLY A 235 4.20 -5.48 -0.40
CA GLY A 235 2.89 -5.62 -1.03
C GLY A 235 1.77 -5.10 -0.14
N VAL A 236 0.77 -4.48 -0.74
CA VAL A 236 -0.51 -4.16 -0.10
C VAL A 236 -1.44 -5.33 -0.31
N THR A 237 -2.06 -5.86 0.75
CA THR A 237 -3.07 -6.91 0.60
C THR A 237 -4.41 -6.29 0.22
N GLU A 238 -5.21 -7.05 -0.52
CA GLU A 238 -6.59 -6.68 -0.87
C GLU A 238 -6.66 -5.25 -1.43
N ALA A 239 -5.76 -4.92 -2.35
CA ALA A 239 -5.69 -3.57 -2.92
C ALA A 239 -6.93 -3.22 -3.77
N GLY A 240 -7.64 -4.22 -4.26
CA GLY A 240 -8.81 -4.05 -5.11
C GLY A 240 -8.50 -4.31 -6.59
N ASP A 241 -9.40 -3.87 -7.44
CA ASP A 241 -9.32 -3.99 -8.90
C ASP A 241 -9.15 -2.63 -9.57
N GLY A 242 -8.83 -2.66 -10.86
CA GLY A 242 -8.78 -1.47 -11.71
C GLY A 242 -7.86 -0.37 -11.17
N GLU A 243 -8.36 0.84 -11.18
CA GLU A 243 -7.62 2.04 -10.76
C GLU A 243 -7.33 2.06 -9.28
N ASP A 244 -8.30 1.62 -8.46
CA ASP A 244 -8.16 1.62 -7.00
C ASP A 244 -7.01 0.73 -6.55
N GLY A 245 -6.89 -0.46 -7.13
CA GLY A 245 -5.82 -1.39 -6.83
C GLY A 245 -4.44 -0.88 -7.24
N ARG A 246 -4.35 -0.25 -8.42
CA ARG A 246 -3.11 0.35 -8.95
C ARG A 246 -2.64 1.51 -8.09
N ILE A 247 -3.53 2.46 -7.81
CA ILE A 247 -3.24 3.65 -7.00
C ILE A 247 -2.88 3.23 -5.57
N LYS A 248 -3.65 2.34 -4.96
CA LYS A 248 -3.41 1.88 -3.58
C LYS A 248 -2.07 1.16 -3.45
N SER A 249 -1.72 0.33 -4.43
CA SER A 249 -0.40 -0.32 -4.49
C SER A 249 0.72 0.69 -4.69
N ALA A 250 0.56 1.67 -5.57
CA ALA A 250 1.53 2.72 -5.81
C ALA A 250 1.74 3.61 -4.57
N VAL A 251 0.67 3.99 -3.87
CA VAL A 251 0.75 4.75 -2.61
C VAL A 251 1.53 3.97 -1.54
N GLY A 252 1.17 2.71 -1.28
CA GLY A 252 1.80 1.94 -0.21
C GLY A 252 3.20 1.43 -0.55
N ILE A 253 3.35 0.70 -1.66
CA ILE A 253 4.63 0.13 -2.08
C ILE A 253 5.58 1.25 -2.54
N GLY A 254 5.07 2.24 -3.31
CA GLY A 254 5.84 3.36 -3.82
C GLY A 254 6.46 4.20 -2.71
N THR A 255 5.76 4.41 -1.59
CA THR A 255 6.30 5.10 -0.42
C THR A 255 7.53 4.39 0.15
N LEU A 256 7.44 3.07 0.36
CA LEU A 256 8.56 2.30 0.88
C LEU A 256 9.73 2.22 -0.12
N LEU A 257 9.44 2.04 -1.41
CA LEU A 257 10.47 2.08 -2.45
C LEU A 257 11.16 3.45 -2.50
N ALA A 258 10.42 4.56 -2.35
CA ALA A 258 10.98 5.92 -2.31
C ALA A 258 11.90 6.14 -1.09
N ASP A 259 11.64 5.44 0.02
CA ASP A 259 12.52 5.39 1.19
C ASP A 259 13.74 4.45 0.99
N GLY A 260 13.90 3.86 -0.18
CA GLY A 260 14.95 2.87 -0.48
C GLY A 260 14.68 1.47 0.08
N ILE A 261 13.47 1.19 0.53
CA ILE A 261 13.07 -0.08 1.15
C ILE A 261 12.43 -1.00 0.11
N GLY A 262 12.88 -2.25 0.06
CA GLY A 262 12.27 -3.31 -0.74
C GLY A 262 13.23 -3.97 -1.72
N ASP A 263 13.24 -5.30 -1.67
CA ASP A 263 14.08 -6.16 -2.50
C ASP A 263 13.26 -6.98 -3.47
N THR A 264 11.99 -7.19 -3.18
CA THR A 264 11.00 -7.78 -4.06
C THR A 264 9.61 -7.23 -3.77
N ILE A 265 8.77 -7.15 -4.79
CA ILE A 265 7.41 -6.64 -4.63
C ILE A 265 6.37 -7.56 -5.28
N ARG A 266 5.12 -7.46 -4.80
CA ARG A 266 3.93 -7.92 -5.50
C ARG A 266 2.85 -6.85 -5.44
N VAL A 267 2.42 -6.38 -6.60
CA VAL A 267 1.14 -5.67 -6.74
C VAL A 267 0.03 -6.71 -6.70
N SER A 268 -0.97 -6.53 -5.85
CA SER A 268 -2.07 -7.49 -5.68
C SER A 268 -3.35 -6.92 -6.25
N LEU A 269 -3.73 -7.34 -7.45
CA LEU A 269 -4.96 -6.91 -8.13
C LEU A 269 -5.99 -8.03 -8.17
N SER A 270 -7.27 -7.67 -8.06
CA SER A 270 -8.39 -8.60 -8.25
C SER A 270 -8.67 -8.81 -9.76
N GLU A 271 -7.59 -9.09 -10.50
CA GLU A 271 -7.55 -9.29 -11.96
C GLU A 271 -6.79 -10.57 -12.30
N ALA A 272 -6.53 -10.82 -13.58
CA ALA A 272 -5.67 -11.93 -14.00
C ALA A 272 -4.24 -11.72 -13.44
N PRO A 273 -3.59 -12.76 -12.87
CA PRO A 273 -2.29 -12.61 -12.21
C PRO A 273 -1.19 -11.99 -13.06
N GLU A 274 -1.20 -12.25 -14.37
CA GLU A 274 -0.26 -11.66 -15.32
C GLU A 274 -0.41 -10.15 -15.47
N ALA A 275 -1.58 -9.57 -15.19
CA ALA A 275 -1.81 -8.12 -15.21
C ALA A 275 -1.10 -7.36 -14.08
N GLU A 276 -0.73 -8.04 -12.99
CA GLU A 276 0.02 -7.46 -11.89
C GLU A 276 1.44 -7.03 -12.30
N ILE A 277 2.05 -7.75 -13.24
CA ILE A 277 3.48 -7.63 -13.59
C ILE A 277 3.81 -6.29 -14.26
N PRO A 278 3.10 -5.83 -15.30
CA PRO A 278 3.39 -4.53 -15.92
C PRO A 278 3.30 -3.38 -14.91
N VAL A 279 2.29 -3.38 -14.03
CA VAL A 279 2.10 -2.37 -13.00
C VAL A 279 3.28 -2.36 -12.02
N ALA A 280 3.69 -3.54 -11.56
CA ALA A 280 4.84 -3.70 -10.66
C ALA A 280 6.15 -3.21 -11.32
N CYS A 281 6.39 -3.57 -12.57
CA CYS A 281 7.55 -3.13 -13.34
C CYS A 281 7.58 -1.60 -13.50
N LYS A 282 6.44 -0.99 -13.87
CA LYS A 282 6.32 0.47 -14.00
C LYS A 282 6.68 1.17 -12.69
N LEU A 283 6.12 0.69 -11.57
CA LEU A 283 6.38 1.27 -10.24
C LEU A 283 7.86 1.17 -9.85
N VAL A 284 8.46 -0.02 -9.99
CA VAL A 284 9.87 -0.23 -9.66
C VAL A 284 10.77 0.63 -10.55
N ASN A 285 10.55 0.61 -11.86
CA ASN A 285 11.37 1.37 -12.81
C ASN A 285 11.27 2.87 -12.55
N TYR A 286 10.07 3.40 -12.25
CA TYR A 286 9.87 4.80 -11.95
C TYR A 286 10.65 5.26 -10.72
N ILE A 287 10.64 4.48 -9.65
CA ILE A 287 11.37 4.84 -8.42
C ILE A 287 12.87 4.61 -8.58
N THR A 288 13.31 3.49 -9.16
CA THR A 288 14.73 3.17 -9.28
C THR A 288 15.47 4.09 -10.27
N ALA A 289 14.76 4.71 -11.21
CA ALA A 289 15.31 5.74 -12.09
C ALA A 289 15.86 6.97 -11.34
N ARG A 290 15.51 7.15 -10.07
CA ARG A 290 16.03 8.20 -9.19
C ARG A 290 17.49 7.94 -8.73
N THR A 291 18.01 6.73 -8.93
CA THR A 291 19.38 6.37 -8.53
C THR A 291 20.40 7.31 -9.16
N GLY A 292 21.35 7.80 -8.35
CA GLY A 292 22.42 8.68 -8.84
C GLY A 292 21.99 10.13 -9.11
N HIS A 293 20.84 10.55 -8.61
CA HIS A 293 20.40 11.95 -8.67
C HIS A 293 21.41 12.89 -7.98
N LYS A 294 21.33 14.17 -8.27
CA LYS A 294 22.15 15.19 -7.58
C LYS A 294 21.88 15.15 -6.08
N PRO A 295 22.89 15.30 -5.21
CA PRO A 295 22.67 15.31 -3.77
C PRO A 295 21.73 16.42 -3.33
N ILE A 296 20.79 16.08 -2.46
CA ILE A 296 19.83 16.99 -1.84
C ILE A 296 20.33 17.30 -0.44
N THR A 297 20.52 18.59 -0.13
CA THR A 297 20.90 19.06 1.20
C THR A 297 19.64 19.48 1.97
N ALA A 298 19.52 19.00 3.19
CA ALA A 298 18.42 19.34 4.09
C ALA A 298 18.93 19.51 5.53
N PRO A 299 18.21 20.28 6.38
CA PRO A 299 18.49 20.31 7.81
C PRO A 299 18.19 18.93 8.44
N ASP A 300 18.80 18.67 9.59
CA ASP A 300 18.56 17.44 10.36
C ASP A 300 17.20 17.51 11.07
N VAL A 301 16.15 17.15 10.34
CA VAL A 301 14.75 17.14 10.79
C VAL A 301 14.13 15.80 10.46
N SER A 302 13.59 15.10 11.46
CA SER A 302 12.97 13.80 11.28
C SER A 302 11.58 13.91 10.61
N LEU A 303 11.07 12.79 10.07
CA LEU A 303 9.70 12.74 9.53
C LEU A 303 8.66 13.07 10.62
N GLU A 304 8.87 12.62 11.85
CA GLU A 304 7.97 12.90 12.98
C GLU A 304 7.95 14.39 13.31
N GLN A 305 9.11 15.07 13.27
CA GLN A 305 9.19 16.52 13.48
C GLN A 305 8.50 17.28 12.36
N MET A 306 8.66 16.86 11.10
CA MET A 306 7.94 17.44 9.97
C MET A 306 6.42 17.23 10.08
N ALA A 307 5.99 16.04 10.48
CA ALA A 307 4.57 15.72 10.69
C ALA A 307 3.95 16.52 11.85
N ALA A 308 4.75 16.79 12.90
CA ALA A 308 4.35 17.59 14.06
C ALA A 308 4.41 19.12 13.81
N ARG A 309 4.89 19.56 12.62
CA ARG A 309 4.93 20.98 12.28
C ARG A 309 3.53 21.59 12.42
N GLU A 310 3.42 22.63 13.23
CA GLU A 310 2.18 23.40 13.33
C GLU A 310 1.90 24.11 12.00
N ARG A 311 0.66 24.00 11.53
CA ARG A 311 0.18 24.63 10.30
C ARG A 311 -1.00 25.53 10.63
N GLU A 312 -1.01 26.75 10.11
CA GLU A 312 -2.14 27.62 10.26
C GLU A 312 -3.35 27.13 9.44
N SER A 313 -4.55 27.57 9.80
CA SER A 313 -5.75 27.28 9.04
C SER A 313 -6.07 28.45 8.10
N CYS A 314 -5.94 28.20 6.82
CA CYS A 314 -6.29 29.14 5.74
C CYS A 314 -7.60 28.69 5.09
N ASN A 315 -8.76 29.18 5.55
CA ASN A 315 -10.07 28.68 5.17
C ASN A 315 -10.19 27.18 5.47
N CYS A 316 -10.32 26.33 4.46
CA CYS A 316 -10.41 24.86 4.59
C CYS A 316 -9.05 24.14 4.38
N ILE A 317 -7.92 24.86 4.36
CA ILE A 317 -6.58 24.32 4.11
C ILE A 317 -5.72 24.46 5.36
N GLY A 318 -4.96 23.45 5.72
CA GLY A 318 -4.04 23.47 6.87
C GLY A 318 -4.73 23.22 8.20
N GLY A 319 -4.02 23.46 9.29
CA GLY A 319 -4.49 23.15 10.64
C GLY A 319 -4.82 21.66 10.79
N ASN A 320 -6.02 21.38 11.29
CA ASN A 320 -6.56 20.01 11.44
C ASN A 320 -7.51 19.62 10.30
N GLN A 321 -7.49 20.34 9.17
CA GLN A 321 -8.36 20.06 8.04
C GLN A 321 -7.85 18.84 7.24
N GLN A 322 -8.77 18.23 6.50
CA GLN A 322 -8.39 17.18 5.54
C GLN A 322 -7.64 17.82 4.35
N PRO A 323 -6.68 17.11 3.75
CA PRO A 323 -5.98 17.61 2.57
C PRO A 323 -6.95 17.93 1.42
N VAL A 324 -6.77 19.10 0.81
CA VAL A 324 -7.62 19.57 -0.29
C VAL A 324 -7.15 19.04 -1.65
N VAL A 325 -8.09 19.04 -2.60
CA VAL A 325 -7.85 18.71 -4.01
C VAL A 325 -7.98 19.97 -4.83
N ILE A 326 -6.91 20.33 -5.54
CA ILE A 326 -6.90 21.40 -6.54
C ILE A 326 -6.81 20.75 -7.93
N VAL A 327 -7.63 21.23 -8.88
CA VAL A 327 -7.60 20.77 -10.27
C VAL A 327 -7.56 21.97 -11.21
N GLU A 328 -6.85 21.83 -12.32
CA GLU A 328 -6.84 22.82 -13.39
C GLU A 328 -8.07 22.65 -14.30
N GLY A 329 -8.75 23.77 -14.60
CA GLY A 329 -9.92 23.81 -15.46
C GLY A 329 -11.22 24.11 -14.70
N GLU A 330 -12.36 23.89 -15.36
CA GLU A 330 -13.67 24.13 -14.81
C GLU A 330 -14.33 22.84 -14.27
N PRO A 331 -15.29 22.97 -13.33
CA PRO A 331 -16.05 21.83 -12.84
C PRO A 331 -16.73 21.05 -13.97
N GLN A 332 -16.63 19.75 -13.91
CA GLN A 332 -17.35 18.82 -14.78
C GLN A 332 -18.36 18.01 -13.98
N THR A 333 -19.17 17.18 -14.65
CA THR A 333 -20.08 16.24 -13.97
C THR A 333 -19.28 15.15 -13.27
N GLY A 334 -19.54 14.90 -11.99
CA GLY A 334 -18.86 13.88 -11.17
C GLY A 334 -18.39 14.42 -9.85
N THR A 335 -17.30 13.84 -9.32
CA THR A 335 -16.70 14.26 -8.05
C THR A 335 -16.14 15.68 -8.19
N ARG A 336 -16.53 16.58 -7.27
CA ARG A 336 -16.06 17.97 -7.27
C ARG A 336 -14.73 18.09 -6.52
N ALA A 337 -13.77 18.81 -7.11
CA ALA A 337 -12.58 19.27 -6.42
C ALA A 337 -12.91 20.36 -5.39
N ASP A 338 -12.02 20.60 -4.44
CA ASP A 338 -12.20 21.66 -3.45
C ASP A 338 -11.91 23.04 -4.04
N PHE A 339 -10.96 23.12 -4.99
CA PHE A 339 -10.58 24.32 -5.71
C PHE A 339 -10.35 24.02 -7.19
N TYR A 340 -10.70 25.00 -8.04
CA TYR A 340 -10.48 24.95 -9.48
C TYR A 340 -9.53 26.07 -9.91
N TYR A 341 -8.39 25.72 -10.47
CA TYR A 341 -7.47 26.70 -11.05
C TYR A 341 -7.90 27.03 -12.49
N THR A 342 -8.45 28.18 -12.67
CA THR A 342 -9.15 28.63 -13.90
C THR A 342 -8.42 29.71 -14.66
N HIS A 343 -7.23 30.12 -14.21
CA HIS A 343 -6.34 31.12 -14.76
C HIS A 343 -6.91 32.55 -14.77
N ASP A 344 -7.92 32.82 -15.60
CA ASP A 344 -8.31 34.18 -15.96
C ASP A 344 -9.70 34.61 -15.47
N ARG A 345 -10.49 33.70 -14.91
CA ARG A 345 -11.86 34.01 -14.49
C ARG A 345 -12.38 33.15 -13.36
N ALA A 346 -13.22 33.72 -12.51
CA ALA A 346 -14.01 32.98 -11.54
C ALA A 346 -15.11 32.18 -12.24
N VAL A 347 -15.38 30.97 -11.76
CA VAL A 347 -16.50 30.14 -12.25
C VAL A 347 -17.85 30.66 -11.73
N GLY A 348 -17.87 31.19 -10.50
CA GLY A 348 -19.09 31.66 -9.83
C GLY A 348 -19.87 30.54 -9.14
N GLY A 349 -20.98 30.90 -8.47
CA GLY A 349 -21.76 29.96 -7.63
C GLY A 349 -20.98 29.55 -6.39
N ASP A 350 -21.11 28.29 -5.99
CA ASP A 350 -20.43 27.68 -4.81
C ASP A 350 -19.05 27.09 -5.18
N ILE A 351 -18.45 27.54 -6.30
CA ILE A 351 -17.18 27.02 -6.81
C ILE A 351 -16.04 27.92 -6.34
N ARG A 352 -15.10 27.32 -5.58
CA ARG A 352 -13.87 28.02 -5.21
C ARG A 352 -12.90 28.04 -6.38
N SER A 353 -12.68 29.25 -6.92
CA SER A 353 -11.79 29.48 -8.06
C SER A 353 -10.44 30.03 -7.60
N ILE A 354 -9.37 29.51 -8.16
CA ILE A 354 -8.02 30.09 -8.07
C ILE A 354 -7.76 30.76 -9.43
N VAL A 355 -7.38 32.04 -9.43
CA VAL A 355 -7.07 32.80 -10.65
C VAL A 355 -5.69 33.40 -10.52
N ASP A 356 -5.01 33.63 -11.65
CA ASP A 356 -3.74 34.36 -11.66
C ASP A 356 -3.95 35.76 -11.06
N PHE A 357 -2.97 36.26 -10.31
CA PHE A 357 -3.10 37.53 -9.61
C PHE A 357 -3.53 38.67 -10.55
N ALA A 358 -3.06 38.69 -11.80
CA ALA A 358 -3.43 39.67 -12.82
C ALA A 358 -4.94 39.72 -13.12
N HIS A 359 -5.69 38.66 -12.84
CA HIS A 359 -7.13 38.52 -13.10
C HIS A 359 -7.97 38.49 -11.81
N TYR A 360 -7.35 38.73 -10.65
CA TYR A 360 -8.06 38.79 -9.39
C TYR A 360 -8.69 40.16 -9.14
N HIS A 361 -10.02 40.18 -8.94
CA HIS A 361 -10.78 41.42 -8.71
C HIS A 361 -11.54 41.41 -7.36
N GLY A 362 -11.31 40.40 -6.51
CA GLY A 362 -11.92 40.35 -5.18
C GLY A 362 -13.32 39.74 -5.14
N GLU A 363 -13.67 38.92 -6.13
CA GLU A 363 -14.94 38.20 -6.16
C GLU A 363 -15.04 37.17 -5.03
N ASN A 364 -16.27 36.86 -4.60
CA ASN A 364 -16.53 35.82 -3.61
C ASN A 364 -16.03 34.46 -4.10
N ASP A 365 -15.51 33.64 -3.17
CA ASP A 365 -14.96 32.32 -3.47
C ASP A 365 -13.89 32.31 -4.59
N THR A 366 -13.23 33.44 -4.81
CA THR A 366 -12.12 33.59 -5.74
C THR A 366 -10.85 33.96 -4.98
N TYR A 367 -9.75 33.32 -5.32
CA TYR A 367 -8.48 33.42 -4.60
C TYR A 367 -7.34 33.72 -5.58
N PRO A 368 -6.46 34.68 -5.29
CA PRO A 368 -5.33 35.01 -6.18
C PRO A 368 -4.20 33.99 -6.05
N LEU A 369 -3.63 33.60 -7.20
CA LEU A 369 -2.40 32.87 -7.33
C LEU A 369 -1.26 33.81 -7.72
N PHE A 370 -0.24 33.86 -6.89
CA PHE A 370 0.97 34.65 -7.11
C PHE A 370 2.11 33.76 -7.57
N GLN A 371 2.94 34.31 -8.46
CA GLN A 371 4.21 33.72 -8.84
C GLN A 371 5.35 34.37 -8.04
N MET A 372 6.55 33.77 -8.06
CA MET A 372 7.70 34.26 -7.29
C MET A 372 8.08 35.72 -7.58
N HIS A 373 7.85 36.21 -8.79
CA HIS A 373 8.14 37.61 -9.14
C HIS A 373 7.08 38.61 -8.62
N GLU A 374 5.98 38.13 -8.03
CA GLU A 374 4.86 38.94 -7.52
C GLU A 374 4.82 39.00 -5.98
N LEU A 375 5.90 38.65 -5.28
CA LEU A 375 5.98 38.62 -3.82
C LEU A 375 5.59 39.94 -3.14
N SER A 376 5.91 41.09 -3.74
CA SER A 376 5.52 42.39 -3.20
C SER A 376 4.02 42.61 -3.25
N ALA A 377 3.36 42.16 -4.31
CA ALA A 377 1.91 42.20 -4.44
C ALA A 377 1.22 41.22 -3.52
N LEU A 378 1.79 40.01 -3.34
CA LEU A 378 1.30 38.98 -2.39
C LEU A 378 1.13 39.58 -0.98
N LYS A 379 2.13 40.31 -0.48
CA LYS A 379 2.12 40.91 0.87
C LYS A 379 1.06 42.03 1.02
N SER A 380 0.75 42.74 -0.03
CA SER A 380 -0.14 43.91 0.00
C SER A 380 -1.59 43.62 -0.40
N THR A 381 -1.88 42.46 -0.97
CA THR A 381 -3.22 42.12 -1.47
C THR A 381 -4.17 41.69 -0.35
N PRO A 382 -5.32 42.38 -0.18
CA PRO A 382 -6.29 42.03 0.89
C PRO A 382 -7.18 40.85 0.45
N ALA A 383 -6.68 39.63 0.59
CA ALA A 383 -7.45 38.43 0.35
C ALA A 383 -7.34 37.49 1.56
N THR A 384 -8.42 36.75 1.86
CA THR A 384 -8.50 35.83 3.02
C THR A 384 -7.55 34.64 2.87
N VAL A 385 -7.34 34.19 1.62
CA VAL A 385 -6.35 33.18 1.25
C VAL A 385 -5.63 33.66 0.00
N ARG A 386 -4.32 33.57 0.02
CA ARG A 386 -3.42 33.90 -1.08
C ARG A 386 -2.57 32.67 -1.41
N PHE A 387 -2.61 32.23 -2.64
CA PHE A 387 -1.78 31.11 -3.07
C PHE A 387 -0.46 31.64 -3.62
N LEU A 388 0.65 31.06 -3.20
CA LEU A 388 1.98 31.32 -3.76
C LEU A 388 2.50 30.04 -4.42
N GLN A 389 2.69 30.09 -5.73
CA GLN A 389 3.33 29.00 -6.47
C GLN A 389 4.85 29.21 -6.50
N ALA A 390 5.58 28.20 -6.05
CA ALA A 390 7.03 28.20 -6.01
C ALA A 390 7.59 26.80 -6.32
N ASP A 391 8.79 26.75 -6.86
CA ASP A 391 9.58 25.52 -6.89
C ASP A 391 10.32 25.33 -5.55
N THR A 392 10.58 24.10 -5.15
CA THR A 392 11.37 23.81 -3.94
C THR A 392 12.72 24.51 -3.92
N ALA A 393 13.31 24.74 -5.10
CA ALA A 393 14.58 25.46 -5.26
C ALA A 393 14.46 26.97 -4.95
N ASP A 394 13.27 27.56 -5.05
CA ASP A 394 13.04 28.99 -4.75
C ASP A 394 13.02 29.26 -3.23
N LEU A 395 12.80 28.25 -2.40
CA LEU A 395 12.67 28.37 -0.95
C LEU A 395 14.05 28.55 -0.27
N SER A 396 14.65 29.73 -0.37
CA SER A 396 15.81 30.12 0.41
C SER A 396 15.45 30.33 1.89
N GLU A 397 16.42 30.27 2.78
CA GLU A 397 16.22 30.57 4.21
C GLU A 397 15.69 32.00 4.43
N GLU A 398 16.16 32.96 3.61
CA GLU A 398 15.71 34.35 3.65
C GLU A 398 14.22 34.45 3.29
N LEU A 399 13.80 33.84 2.17
CA LEU A 399 12.42 33.82 1.75
C LEU A 399 11.50 33.14 2.77
N ILE A 400 11.93 31.99 3.31
CA ILE A 400 11.18 31.28 4.35
C ILE A 400 11.03 32.16 5.60
N GLY A 401 12.09 32.88 5.99
CA GLY A 401 12.07 33.82 7.12
C GLY A 401 11.07 34.98 6.88
N GLU A 402 11.01 35.53 5.66
CA GLU A 402 10.03 36.55 5.29
C GLU A 402 8.60 36.01 5.30
N LEU A 403 8.37 34.86 4.64
CA LEU A 403 7.06 34.23 4.56
C LEU A 403 6.54 33.78 5.94
N SER A 404 7.40 33.42 6.86
CA SER A 404 7.02 33.02 8.23
C SER A 404 6.41 34.14 9.08
N GLN A 405 6.56 35.40 8.63
CA GLN A 405 5.93 36.56 9.29
C GLN A 405 4.55 36.88 8.72
N GLU A 406 4.16 36.22 7.64
CA GLU A 406 2.88 36.42 6.96
C GLU A 406 1.86 35.37 7.43
N SER A 407 0.59 35.65 7.19
CA SER A 407 -0.53 34.74 7.44
C SER A 407 -1.50 34.73 6.25
N GLY A 408 -2.33 33.68 6.16
CA GLY A 408 -3.29 33.55 5.07
C GLY A 408 -2.65 33.22 3.72
N ILE A 409 -1.43 32.68 3.71
CA ILE A 409 -0.73 32.21 2.50
C ILE A 409 -0.73 30.69 2.48
N VAL A 410 -1.05 30.11 1.34
CA VAL A 410 -0.91 28.68 1.04
C VAL A 410 0.19 28.52 0.00
N LEU A 411 1.19 27.72 0.32
CA LEU A 411 2.29 27.42 -0.60
C LEU A 411 1.86 26.28 -1.54
N ILE A 412 1.87 26.53 -2.86
CA ILE A 412 1.79 25.48 -3.88
C ILE A 412 3.21 25.19 -4.33
N LEU A 413 3.76 24.05 -3.86
CA LEU A 413 5.15 23.68 -4.12
C LEU A 413 5.24 22.63 -5.22
N SER A 414 6.11 22.88 -6.20
CA SER A 414 6.57 21.90 -7.19
C SER A 414 8.01 21.49 -6.92
N ALA A 415 8.38 20.28 -7.34
CA ALA A 415 9.72 19.76 -7.24
C ALA A 415 10.20 19.27 -8.62
N ARG A 416 11.16 19.97 -9.21
CA ARG A 416 11.73 19.64 -10.54
C ARG A 416 12.95 18.72 -10.48
N HIS A 417 13.34 18.34 -9.29
CA HIS A 417 14.47 17.43 -9.07
C HIS A 417 14.16 16.02 -9.55
N THR A 418 15.16 15.26 -10.01
CA THR A 418 15.02 13.85 -10.42
C THR A 418 14.43 12.97 -9.33
N ASN A 419 14.67 13.31 -8.05
CA ASN A 419 14.00 12.73 -6.89
C ASN A 419 13.04 13.75 -6.27
N PRO A 420 11.81 13.90 -6.79
CA PRO A 420 10.88 14.93 -6.31
C PRO A 420 10.44 14.70 -4.86
N VAL A 421 10.36 13.44 -4.41
CA VAL A 421 9.99 13.10 -3.04
C VAL A 421 11.04 13.59 -2.05
N GLY A 422 12.32 13.31 -2.30
CA GLY A 422 13.41 13.77 -1.44
C GLY A 422 13.53 15.29 -1.43
N ASP A 423 13.37 15.92 -2.58
CA ASP A 423 13.49 17.38 -2.75
C ASP A 423 12.37 18.13 -2.00
N LEU A 424 11.11 17.69 -2.14
CA LEU A 424 10.01 18.27 -1.39
C LEU A 424 10.14 18.00 0.12
N ARG A 425 10.59 16.80 0.54
CA ARG A 425 10.89 16.53 1.95
C ARG A 425 11.95 17.49 2.49
N ALA A 426 12.98 17.79 1.71
CA ALA A 426 14.00 18.77 2.10
C ALA A 426 13.43 20.20 2.24
N ALA A 427 12.52 20.59 1.35
CA ALA A 427 11.80 21.86 1.47
C ALA A 427 10.94 21.92 2.74
N LEU A 428 10.20 20.84 3.04
CA LEU A 428 9.39 20.73 4.26
C LEU A 428 10.25 20.73 5.53
N ALA A 429 11.43 20.11 5.48
CA ALA A 429 12.39 20.17 6.59
C ALA A 429 12.89 21.60 6.85
N ARG A 430 13.19 22.37 5.78
CA ARG A 430 13.56 23.81 5.91
C ARG A 430 12.41 24.64 6.53
N LEU A 431 11.16 24.43 6.07
CA LEU A 431 9.98 25.08 6.65
C LEU A 431 9.80 24.71 8.13
N THR A 432 10.03 23.44 8.49
CA THR A 432 9.94 22.96 9.86
C THR A 432 11.02 23.57 10.75
N ALA A 433 12.27 23.58 10.29
CA ALA A 433 13.40 24.18 11.03
C ALA A 433 13.20 25.69 11.28
N ALA A 434 12.55 26.38 10.35
CA ALA A 434 12.22 27.81 10.48
C ALA A 434 10.92 28.08 11.26
N ASN A 435 10.23 27.06 11.79
CA ASN A 435 8.90 27.18 12.39
C ASN A 435 7.86 27.88 11.49
N CYS A 436 7.98 27.74 10.18
CA CYS A 436 7.04 28.30 9.23
C CYS A 436 5.72 27.53 9.29
N LYS A 437 4.61 28.24 9.56
CA LYS A 437 3.27 27.63 9.77
C LYS A 437 2.41 27.61 8.51
N LEU A 438 2.91 28.05 7.38
CA LEU A 438 2.14 28.12 6.14
C LEU A 438 1.76 26.70 5.67
N PRO A 439 0.48 26.47 5.29
CA PRO A 439 0.05 25.22 4.70
C PRO A 439 0.73 24.98 3.35
N VAL A 440 0.91 23.71 3.01
CA VAL A 440 1.58 23.29 1.79
C VAL A 440 0.68 22.37 0.96
N VAL A 441 0.47 22.76 -0.30
CA VAL A 441 -0.12 21.90 -1.35
C VAL A 441 1.01 21.45 -2.25
N PHE A 442 1.15 20.14 -2.44
CA PHE A 442 2.12 19.60 -3.39
C PHE A 442 1.51 19.59 -4.80
N MET A 443 2.19 20.22 -5.74
CA MET A 443 1.85 20.21 -7.16
C MET A 443 2.82 19.29 -7.91
N ALA A 444 2.27 18.25 -8.53
CA ALA A 444 3.01 17.35 -9.41
C ALA A 444 2.47 17.48 -10.85
N GLU A 445 3.39 17.59 -11.82
CA GLU A 445 3.07 17.77 -13.22
C GLU A 445 3.66 16.63 -14.06
N TYR A 446 2.83 16.06 -14.95
CA TYR A 446 3.17 14.93 -15.81
C TYR A 446 2.76 15.19 -17.28
N GLU A 447 3.23 14.34 -18.18
CA GLU A 447 2.89 14.32 -19.61
C GLU A 447 2.38 12.94 -20.06
N GLU A 448 1.71 12.22 -19.14
CA GLU A 448 1.31 10.84 -19.37
C GLU A 448 0.10 10.76 -20.31
N LYS A 449 0.19 9.85 -21.27
CA LYS A 449 -0.91 9.55 -22.20
C LYS A 449 -1.77 8.40 -21.69
N GLU A 450 -1.15 7.46 -20.98
CA GLU A 450 -1.79 6.28 -20.45
C GLU A 450 -2.19 6.49 -18.99
N SER A 451 -3.45 6.20 -18.69
CA SER A 451 -4.01 6.33 -17.34
C SER A 451 -3.24 5.55 -16.30
N GLU A 452 -2.81 4.32 -16.62
CA GLU A 452 -2.06 3.47 -15.71
C GLU A 452 -0.70 4.08 -15.31
N ASP A 453 0.01 4.69 -16.25
CA ASP A 453 1.29 5.32 -15.98
C ASP A 453 1.12 6.51 -15.02
N LEU A 454 0.10 7.34 -15.25
CA LEU A 454 -0.21 8.46 -14.38
C LEU A 454 -0.63 8.00 -12.97
N GLN A 455 -1.49 6.98 -12.86
CA GLN A 455 -1.93 6.41 -11.59
C GLN A 455 -0.76 5.91 -10.74
N VAL A 456 0.16 5.19 -11.36
CA VAL A 456 1.35 4.64 -10.70
C VAL A 456 2.29 5.76 -10.25
N LYS A 457 2.61 6.72 -11.12
CA LYS A 457 3.52 7.83 -10.81
C LYS A 457 2.94 8.76 -9.75
N ALA A 458 1.70 9.22 -9.93
CA ALA A 458 1.05 10.10 -8.99
C ALA A 458 0.86 9.44 -7.62
N GLY A 459 0.44 8.16 -7.57
CA GLY A 459 0.33 7.41 -6.32
C GLY A 459 1.67 7.30 -5.58
N ALA A 460 2.76 7.06 -6.30
CA ALA A 460 4.10 6.93 -5.75
C ALA A 460 4.69 8.27 -5.27
N ASP A 461 4.34 9.40 -5.89
CA ASP A 461 4.86 10.72 -5.52
C ASP A 461 4.05 11.39 -4.41
N PHE A 462 2.71 11.32 -4.45
CA PHE A 462 1.87 11.89 -3.39
C PHE A 462 1.82 11.02 -2.13
N GLY A 463 1.90 9.70 -2.29
CA GLY A 463 1.79 8.73 -1.20
C GLY A 463 2.67 9.03 0.00
N PRO A 464 3.98 9.24 -0.14
CA PRO A 464 4.90 9.51 0.96
C PRO A 464 4.49 10.68 1.85
N PHE A 465 4.01 11.77 1.23
CA PHE A 465 3.63 12.97 1.97
C PHE A 465 2.29 12.82 2.69
N LEU A 466 1.35 12.15 2.05
CA LEU A 466 0.03 11.91 2.64
C LEU A 466 0.09 10.89 3.77
N LEU A 467 0.82 9.79 3.61
CA LEU A 467 0.98 8.77 4.65
C LEU A 467 1.67 9.33 5.89
N ASP A 468 2.68 10.17 5.70
CA ASP A 468 3.45 10.82 6.76
C ASP A 468 2.81 12.14 7.27
N ASN A 469 1.63 12.53 6.76
CA ASN A 469 0.90 13.76 7.15
C ASN A 469 1.72 15.06 6.99
N LEU A 470 2.44 15.20 5.87
CA LEU A 470 3.38 16.29 5.63
C LEU A 470 2.80 17.47 4.85
N ILE A 471 1.70 17.27 4.12
CA ILE A 471 1.08 18.26 3.23
C ILE A 471 -0.42 18.43 3.49
N ASP A 472 -0.95 19.56 3.08
CA ASP A 472 -2.33 20.01 3.32
C ASP A 472 -3.21 19.93 2.07
N GLY A 473 -2.65 19.53 0.95
CA GLY A 473 -3.39 19.33 -0.30
C GLY A 473 -2.53 18.78 -1.42
N ILE A 474 -3.20 18.38 -2.48
CA ILE A 474 -2.59 17.85 -3.70
C ILE A 474 -3.14 18.57 -4.93
N PHE A 475 -2.26 18.83 -5.88
CA PHE A 475 -2.57 19.43 -7.16
C PHE A 475 -1.90 18.59 -8.26
N LEU A 476 -2.68 17.78 -8.95
CA LEU A 476 -2.21 16.94 -10.05
C LEU A 476 -2.46 17.65 -11.39
N ARG A 477 -1.39 17.90 -12.12
CA ARG A 477 -1.44 18.40 -13.50
C ARG A 477 -0.93 17.34 -14.45
N ASN A 478 -1.54 17.26 -15.62
CA ASN A 478 -1.07 16.36 -16.67
C ASN A 478 -1.32 16.97 -18.05
N ASN A 479 -0.26 17.22 -18.79
CA ASN A 479 -0.29 17.76 -20.14
C ASN A 479 -0.61 16.72 -21.23
N GLY A 480 -0.92 15.45 -20.82
CA GLY A 480 -1.42 14.39 -21.69
C GLY A 480 -2.93 14.49 -21.96
N ASN A 481 -3.48 13.47 -22.60
CA ASN A 481 -4.90 13.45 -23.02
C ASN A 481 -5.89 12.96 -21.94
N ILE A 482 -5.53 13.08 -20.66
CA ILE A 482 -6.39 12.66 -19.54
C ILE A 482 -7.18 13.87 -19.04
N SER A 483 -8.51 13.74 -18.98
CA SER A 483 -9.40 14.85 -18.61
C SER A 483 -9.23 15.29 -17.15
N SER A 484 -9.53 16.56 -16.87
CA SER A 484 -9.49 17.13 -15.51
C SER A 484 -10.40 16.38 -14.53
N GLN A 485 -11.56 15.86 -14.98
CA GLN A 485 -12.40 15.01 -14.15
C GLN A 485 -11.68 13.72 -13.73
N ARG A 486 -10.97 13.08 -14.64
CA ARG A 486 -10.19 11.88 -14.33
C ARG A 486 -9.03 12.20 -13.36
N LEU A 487 -8.38 13.35 -13.52
CA LEU A 487 -7.36 13.80 -12.57
C LEU A 487 -7.96 14.01 -11.17
N THR A 488 -9.16 14.60 -11.10
CA THR A 488 -9.91 14.76 -9.83
C THR A 488 -10.19 13.41 -9.19
N ASP A 489 -10.71 12.45 -9.94
CA ASP A 489 -11.01 11.10 -9.45
C ASP A 489 -9.75 10.39 -8.93
N TYR A 490 -8.61 10.52 -9.63
CA TYR A 490 -7.33 9.95 -9.18
C TYR A 490 -6.85 10.58 -7.89
N MET A 491 -6.93 11.91 -7.75
CA MET A 491 -6.55 12.61 -6.52
C MET A 491 -7.38 12.14 -5.32
N PHE A 492 -8.68 12.02 -5.46
CA PHE A 492 -9.54 11.47 -4.39
C PHE A 492 -9.22 10.00 -4.10
N THR A 493 -8.92 9.21 -5.11
CA THR A 493 -8.50 7.81 -4.91
C THR A 493 -7.16 7.71 -4.18
N ILE A 494 -6.20 8.61 -4.48
CA ILE A 494 -4.92 8.71 -3.76
C ILE A 494 -5.14 9.10 -2.29
N LEU A 495 -6.00 10.10 -2.03
CA LEU A 495 -6.36 10.49 -0.66
C LEU A 495 -7.03 9.35 0.11
N GLN A 496 -7.92 8.60 -0.54
CA GLN A 496 -8.56 7.44 0.07
C GLN A 496 -7.57 6.30 0.34
N ALA A 497 -6.67 6.02 -0.61
CA ALA A 497 -5.59 5.04 -0.44
C ALA A 497 -4.64 5.40 0.71
N ALA A 498 -4.40 6.70 0.94
CA ALA A 498 -3.61 7.22 2.07
C ALA A 498 -4.43 7.43 3.36
N ARG A 499 -5.70 7.02 3.41
CA ARG A 499 -6.60 7.16 4.57
C ARG A 499 -6.85 8.60 5.01
N LYS A 500 -6.77 9.58 4.10
CA LYS A 500 -6.97 11.00 4.40
C LYS A 500 -8.39 11.47 4.14
N ARG A 501 -9.02 11.01 3.04
CA ARG A 501 -10.42 11.33 2.70
C ARG A 501 -11.09 10.12 2.07
N PHE A 502 -12.37 9.95 2.33
CA PHE A 502 -13.19 8.88 1.75
C PHE A 502 -14.28 9.52 0.90
N SER A 503 -14.19 9.37 -0.42
CA SER A 503 -15.11 9.95 -1.41
C SER A 503 -16.04 8.93 -2.05
N LYS A 504 -15.77 7.64 -1.84
CA LYS A 504 -16.55 6.52 -2.39
C LYS A 504 -16.54 5.32 -1.43
N THR A 505 -17.37 4.31 -1.71
CA THR A 505 -17.28 3.01 -1.03
C THR A 505 -15.91 2.40 -1.24
N GLU A 506 -15.27 1.92 -0.17
CA GLU A 506 -14.01 1.18 -0.27
C GLU A 506 -14.28 -0.31 -0.37
N TYR A 507 -13.67 -0.96 -1.38
CA TYR A 507 -13.73 -2.40 -1.52
C TYR A 507 -12.39 -3.02 -1.15
N ILE A 508 -12.39 -3.85 -0.11
CA ILE A 508 -11.26 -4.63 0.34
C ILE A 508 -11.41 -6.01 -0.28
N SER A 509 -10.89 -6.20 -1.51
CA SER A 509 -11.07 -7.44 -2.25
C SER A 509 -9.76 -8.18 -2.48
N CYS A 510 -9.76 -9.50 -2.24
CA CYS A 510 -8.57 -10.30 -2.43
C CYS A 510 -8.24 -10.51 -3.93
N PRO A 511 -6.94 -10.71 -4.26
CA PRO A 511 -6.50 -10.85 -5.66
C PRO A 511 -6.81 -12.22 -6.26
N SER A 512 -7.61 -13.07 -5.61
CA SER A 512 -7.80 -14.47 -5.95
C SER A 512 -6.54 -15.34 -5.74
N CYS A 513 -6.74 -16.62 -5.51
CA CYS A 513 -5.69 -17.64 -5.43
C CYS A 513 -6.34 -19.02 -5.58
N GLY A 514 -5.56 -20.10 -5.58
CA GLY A 514 -6.08 -21.47 -5.68
C GLY A 514 -7.07 -21.91 -4.57
N ARG A 515 -7.36 -21.04 -3.60
CA ARG A 515 -8.36 -21.25 -2.54
C ARG A 515 -9.71 -20.57 -2.80
N THR A 516 -9.82 -19.77 -3.86
CA THR A 516 -11.04 -19.01 -4.18
C THR A 516 -12.20 -19.95 -4.53
N MET A 517 -13.39 -19.70 -3.97
CA MET A 517 -14.53 -20.61 -3.99
C MET A 517 -15.63 -20.24 -5.01
N PHE A 518 -15.51 -19.07 -5.66
CA PHE A 518 -16.47 -18.54 -6.64
C PHE A 518 -15.75 -17.63 -7.66
N ASP A 519 -16.45 -17.18 -8.70
CA ASP A 519 -15.94 -16.17 -9.63
C ASP A 519 -15.84 -14.80 -8.95
N LEU A 520 -14.64 -14.51 -8.45
CA LEU A 520 -14.39 -13.32 -7.65
C LEU A 520 -14.60 -12.02 -8.44
N GLN A 521 -14.15 -11.96 -9.70
CA GLN A 521 -14.25 -10.75 -10.53
C GLN A 521 -15.72 -10.39 -10.81
N THR A 522 -16.52 -11.37 -11.23
CA THR A 522 -17.96 -11.18 -11.44
C THR A 522 -18.66 -10.77 -10.14
N THR A 523 -18.30 -11.37 -9.01
CA THR A 523 -18.89 -11.05 -7.71
C THR A 523 -18.53 -9.64 -7.27
N ILE A 524 -17.28 -9.21 -7.41
CA ILE A 524 -16.86 -7.83 -7.11
C ILE A 524 -17.67 -6.84 -7.94
N ALA A 525 -17.81 -7.07 -9.25
CA ALA A 525 -18.57 -6.18 -10.12
C ALA A 525 -20.04 -6.07 -9.69
N ARG A 526 -20.68 -7.18 -9.32
CA ARG A 526 -22.07 -7.21 -8.84
C ARG A 526 -22.24 -6.49 -7.48
N VAL A 527 -21.34 -6.71 -6.54
CA VAL A 527 -21.37 -6.02 -5.23
C VAL A 527 -21.16 -4.52 -5.43
N LYS A 528 -20.19 -4.12 -6.26
CA LYS A 528 -19.95 -2.70 -6.59
C LYS A 528 -21.16 -2.05 -7.23
N ALA A 529 -21.80 -2.69 -8.20
CA ALA A 529 -23.00 -2.18 -8.84
C ALA A 529 -24.14 -1.91 -7.85
N ALA A 530 -24.23 -2.73 -6.79
CA ALA A 530 -25.27 -2.62 -5.77
C ALA A 530 -24.95 -1.61 -4.65
N THR A 531 -23.67 -1.28 -4.39
CA THR A 531 -23.26 -0.57 -3.16
C THR A 531 -22.33 0.62 -3.38
N SER A 532 -21.97 0.96 -4.63
CA SER A 532 -20.99 2.02 -4.94
C SER A 532 -21.39 3.42 -4.47
N HIS A 533 -22.68 3.65 -4.24
CA HIS A 533 -23.23 4.91 -3.72
C HIS A 533 -23.08 5.08 -2.19
N LEU A 534 -22.66 4.03 -1.47
CA LEU A 534 -22.52 4.05 -0.01
C LEU A 534 -21.17 4.65 0.41
N THR A 535 -21.01 5.94 0.17
CA THR A 535 -19.77 6.65 0.44
C THR A 535 -19.30 6.50 1.89
N GLY A 536 -18.02 6.15 2.07
CA GLY A 536 -17.39 5.98 3.38
C GLY A 536 -17.53 4.58 3.97
N LEU A 537 -18.41 3.71 3.45
CA LEU A 537 -18.46 2.30 3.85
C LEU A 537 -17.28 1.50 3.27
N LYS A 538 -16.84 0.51 4.04
CA LYS A 538 -15.80 -0.45 3.64
C LYS A 538 -16.42 -1.84 3.54
N ILE A 539 -16.37 -2.42 2.36
CA ILE A 539 -16.95 -3.76 2.09
C ILE A 539 -15.83 -4.73 1.72
N GLY A 540 -15.64 -5.76 2.55
CA GLY A 540 -14.71 -6.85 2.29
C GLY A 540 -15.31 -7.88 1.34
N ILE A 541 -14.59 -8.25 0.27
CA ILE A 541 -14.99 -9.32 -0.66
C ILE A 541 -13.86 -10.33 -0.75
N MET A 542 -14.03 -11.47 -0.05
CA MET A 542 -12.99 -12.46 0.14
C MET A 542 -13.35 -13.80 -0.48
N GLY A 543 -12.49 -14.32 -1.32
CA GLY A 543 -12.70 -15.57 -2.05
C GLY A 543 -12.73 -16.82 -1.16
N CYS A 544 -12.20 -16.75 0.06
CA CYS A 544 -12.20 -17.88 1.00
C CYS A 544 -12.06 -17.42 2.46
N ILE A 545 -12.37 -18.36 3.38
CA ILE A 545 -12.33 -18.11 4.84
C ILE A 545 -10.90 -18.16 5.44
N VAL A 546 -9.89 -18.64 4.71
CA VAL A 546 -8.55 -18.90 5.27
C VAL A 546 -7.91 -17.64 5.83
N ASN A 547 -7.87 -16.56 5.06
CA ASN A 547 -7.38 -15.25 5.50
C ASN A 547 -8.50 -14.20 5.57
N GLY A 548 -9.61 -14.45 4.87
CA GLY A 548 -10.66 -13.47 4.64
C GLY A 548 -11.08 -12.69 5.87
N PRO A 549 -11.53 -13.32 6.97
CA PRO A 549 -11.97 -12.61 8.17
C PRO A 549 -10.88 -11.76 8.83
N GLY A 550 -9.61 -12.16 8.71
CA GLY A 550 -8.47 -11.39 9.23
C GLY A 550 -8.14 -10.18 8.34
N GLU A 551 -8.03 -10.42 7.04
CA GLU A 551 -7.61 -9.39 6.06
C GLU A 551 -8.67 -8.32 5.81
N MET A 552 -9.96 -8.63 6.09
CA MET A 552 -11.04 -7.65 6.07
C MET A 552 -11.36 -7.08 7.46
N ALA A 553 -10.45 -7.19 8.43
CA ALA A 553 -10.70 -6.76 9.81
C ALA A 553 -11.12 -5.28 9.93
N ASP A 554 -10.71 -4.44 8.96
CA ASP A 554 -11.06 -3.03 8.85
C ASP A 554 -12.37 -2.79 8.04
N ALA A 555 -13.00 -3.84 7.51
CA ALA A 555 -14.24 -3.71 6.76
C ALA A 555 -15.45 -3.56 7.70
N ASP A 556 -16.41 -2.73 7.30
CA ASP A 556 -17.69 -2.59 8.01
C ASP A 556 -18.58 -3.80 7.74
N TYR A 557 -18.55 -4.31 6.51
CA TYR A 557 -19.28 -5.49 6.07
C TYR A 557 -18.37 -6.44 5.29
N GLY A 558 -18.63 -7.74 5.38
CA GLY A 558 -17.87 -8.76 4.68
C GLY A 558 -18.73 -9.75 3.91
N TYR A 559 -18.27 -10.04 2.69
CA TYR A 559 -18.76 -11.09 1.81
C TYR A 559 -17.64 -12.11 1.63
N VAL A 560 -17.74 -13.30 2.26
CA VAL A 560 -16.64 -14.24 2.37
C VAL A 560 -17.05 -15.62 1.86
N GLY A 561 -16.31 -16.19 0.92
CA GLY A 561 -16.51 -17.54 0.42
C GLY A 561 -16.38 -18.58 1.54
N ALA A 562 -17.42 -19.38 1.74
CA ALA A 562 -17.52 -20.36 2.82
C ALA A 562 -17.48 -21.82 2.32
N GLY A 563 -17.56 -22.04 1.03
CA GLY A 563 -17.58 -23.31 0.34
C GLY A 563 -17.97 -23.12 -1.12
N ARG A 564 -18.06 -24.20 -1.88
CA ARG A 564 -18.50 -24.10 -3.27
C ARG A 564 -19.92 -23.56 -3.32
N ASP A 565 -20.13 -22.47 -4.07
CA ASP A 565 -21.41 -21.76 -4.25
C ASP A 565 -22.04 -21.29 -2.92
N LYS A 566 -21.23 -21.09 -1.86
CA LYS A 566 -21.68 -20.65 -0.54
C LYS A 566 -20.84 -19.50 -0.02
N VAL A 567 -21.53 -18.56 0.64
CA VAL A 567 -20.97 -17.33 1.19
C VAL A 567 -21.39 -17.18 2.66
N SER A 568 -20.54 -16.56 3.46
CA SER A 568 -20.88 -16.06 4.79
C SER A 568 -20.81 -14.54 4.82
N LEU A 569 -21.76 -13.89 5.50
CA LEU A 569 -21.82 -12.44 5.66
C LEU A 569 -21.35 -12.04 7.06
N TYR A 570 -20.61 -10.94 7.10
CA TYR A 570 -20.01 -10.40 8.32
C TYR A 570 -20.42 -8.95 8.54
N LYS A 571 -20.52 -8.54 9.83
CA LYS A 571 -20.50 -7.15 10.28
C LYS A 571 -19.22 -6.97 11.09
N GLY A 572 -18.28 -6.18 10.57
CA GLY A 572 -16.93 -6.13 11.14
C GLY A 572 -16.31 -7.54 11.20
N LYS A 573 -15.92 -7.96 12.39
CA LYS A 573 -15.31 -9.30 12.64
C LYS A 573 -16.34 -10.39 12.97
N GLU A 574 -17.62 -10.04 13.15
CA GLU A 574 -18.66 -10.98 13.54
C GLU A 574 -19.33 -11.61 12.32
N CYS A 575 -19.37 -12.94 12.30
CA CYS A 575 -20.10 -13.67 11.27
C CYS A 575 -21.59 -13.71 11.60
N ILE A 576 -22.40 -12.95 10.84
CA ILE A 576 -23.85 -12.80 11.07
C ILE A 576 -24.63 -13.95 10.47
N GLU A 577 -24.30 -14.35 9.23
CA GLU A 577 -25.00 -15.44 8.55
C GLU A 577 -24.02 -16.33 7.79
N LYS A 578 -24.17 -17.66 7.93
CA LYS A 578 -23.24 -18.65 7.35
C LYS A 578 -23.89 -19.44 6.23
N ASN A 579 -23.07 -19.88 5.28
CA ASN A 579 -23.46 -20.84 4.23
C ASN A 579 -24.66 -20.40 3.39
N ILE A 580 -24.78 -19.12 3.09
CA ILE A 580 -25.80 -18.55 2.22
C ILE A 580 -25.51 -18.99 0.77
N PRO A 581 -26.50 -19.43 -0.01
CA PRO A 581 -26.33 -19.62 -1.45
C PRO A 581 -25.84 -18.33 -2.12
N GLU A 582 -24.83 -18.42 -2.99
CA GLU A 582 -24.20 -17.25 -3.64
C GLU A 582 -25.23 -16.35 -4.36
N GLU A 583 -26.23 -16.95 -4.98
CA GLU A 583 -27.29 -16.25 -5.70
C GLU A 583 -28.11 -15.28 -4.82
N MET A 584 -28.24 -15.58 -3.51
CA MET A 584 -28.98 -14.77 -2.53
C MET A 584 -28.06 -13.81 -1.74
N ALA A 585 -26.76 -13.96 -1.85
CA ALA A 585 -25.81 -13.33 -0.92
C ALA A 585 -25.78 -11.80 -1.05
N ILE A 586 -25.95 -11.24 -2.25
CA ILE A 586 -25.97 -9.78 -2.47
C ILE A 586 -27.23 -9.16 -1.88
N GLU A 587 -28.41 -9.76 -2.09
CA GLU A 587 -29.67 -9.27 -1.50
C GLU A 587 -29.59 -9.28 0.03
N LYS A 588 -29.01 -10.34 0.61
CA LYS A 588 -28.80 -10.45 2.06
C LYS A 588 -27.76 -9.46 2.57
N LEU A 589 -26.70 -9.17 1.82
CA LEU A 589 -25.73 -8.11 2.16
C LEU A 589 -26.44 -6.75 2.22
N ILE A 590 -27.26 -6.41 1.23
CA ILE A 590 -28.05 -5.17 1.22
C ILE A 590 -28.98 -5.12 2.43
N ALA A 591 -29.68 -6.22 2.71
CA ALA A 591 -30.57 -6.29 3.88
C ALA A 591 -29.82 -6.12 5.20
N LEU A 592 -28.61 -6.68 5.31
CA LEU A 592 -27.73 -6.53 6.47
C LEU A 592 -27.30 -5.06 6.65
N ILE A 593 -26.88 -4.39 5.57
CA ILE A 593 -26.50 -2.96 5.59
C ILE A 593 -27.70 -2.09 6.01
N LYS A 594 -28.89 -2.35 5.45
CA LYS A 594 -30.14 -1.66 5.82
C LYS A 594 -30.51 -1.85 7.29
N ALA A 595 -30.39 -3.08 7.80
CA ALA A 595 -30.73 -3.41 9.18
C ALA A 595 -29.86 -2.67 10.21
N HIS A 596 -28.66 -2.25 9.83
CA HIS A 596 -27.73 -1.49 10.69
C HIS A 596 -27.80 0.03 10.46
N GLY A 597 -28.66 0.50 9.55
CA GLY A 597 -28.84 1.95 9.30
C GLY A 597 -27.77 2.60 8.43
N ASP A 598 -26.89 1.80 7.82
CA ASP A 598 -25.77 2.27 6.99
C ASP A 598 -26.13 2.34 5.48
N TRP A 599 -27.40 2.17 5.14
CA TRP A 599 -27.89 2.25 3.76
C TRP A 599 -28.46 3.63 3.45
N SER A 600 -28.07 4.17 2.31
CA SER A 600 -28.75 5.30 1.65
C SER A 600 -29.23 4.83 0.29
N ASP A 601 -30.39 5.32 -0.17
CA ASP A 601 -30.86 4.99 -1.51
C ASP A 601 -29.99 5.71 -2.57
N PRO A 602 -29.75 5.07 -3.73
CA PRO A 602 -29.04 5.72 -4.83
C PRO A 602 -29.76 7.02 -5.24
N SER A 603 -29.01 8.11 -5.40
CA SER A 603 -29.51 9.41 -5.86
C SER A 603 -29.83 9.41 -7.35
#